data_b16272675e0012d01c804cee510eb462
#
_entry.id   b16272675e0012d01c804cee510eb462
#
_cell.length_a   1.000
_cell.length_b   1.000
_cell.length_c   1.000
_cell.angle_alpha   90.00
_cell.angle_beta   90.00
_cell.angle_gamma   90.00
#
_symmetry.space_group_name_H-M   'P 1'
#
loop_
_entity.id
_entity.type
_entity.pdbx_description
1 polymer ?
#
loop_
_entity_poly.entity_id
_entity_poly.type
_entity_poly.pdbx_seq_one_letter_code
_entity_poly.pdbx_strand_id
1 'polypeptide(L)'
;MSTILGGSAWADEVSYVIGAVGNAVQVLEEMVKPWEEQTGHTVKIVTMPASTSDQFAQYRLWLAAGTTDIDLYQTDVIWAPQLADHFVDLTEAAKDVLPQHFPSIIESQTVDGKLVAMPLYTDAPALYYRKDLLEKYGKEVPTTWEELAATAQEIQDGERAAGANDLWGYVWQGNAYEGLTCDALEWVKSFGGGQIVEADGTISINNENAAKAIDTAASWVGSISPPGVLSYQEEESRGVWQTGNAVFMRNWPYAYALSSGDDSAVKGKFDVAPLPSGGEGSAATLGGWNVAVSKYSDNQDAAISLALFLSSAEGQKFRALESGHLPSISALYEDAEIAEKVPLIPRWKEVFESAVPRPSAPTKGKYNEVSAKFWSAVHETLSGNGTAAENLELLELDLEDVKGSAW
;
A
#
# COMPACT_ATOMS: atom_id res chain seq x y z
N MET A 1 -51.90 -28.08 -13.49
CA MET A 1 -51.07 -27.00 -14.01
C MET A 1 -50.64 -26.14 -12.83
N SER A 2 -49.45 -26.38 -12.26
CA SER A 2 -48.91 -25.50 -11.22
C SER A 2 -47.97 -24.52 -11.92
N THR A 3 -48.39 -23.28 -11.97
CA THR A 3 -47.58 -22.15 -12.39
C THR A 3 -46.54 -21.89 -11.30
N ILE A 4 -45.30 -22.21 -11.56
CA ILE A 4 -44.13 -21.72 -10.80
C ILE A 4 -44.05 -20.24 -11.13
N LEU A 5 -44.48 -19.38 -10.22
CA LEU A 5 -44.12 -17.96 -10.22
C LEU A 5 -42.62 -17.88 -9.89
N GLY A 6 -41.80 -17.80 -10.92
CA GLY A 6 -40.42 -17.35 -10.76
C GLY A 6 -40.47 -15.92 -10.21
N GLY A 7 -40.15 -15.74 -8.95
CA GLY A 7 -39.87 -14.43 -8.41
C GLY A 7 -38.71 -13.83 -9.21
N SER A 8 -38.94 -12.75 -9.94
CA SER A 8 -37.89 -11.90 -10.43
C SER A 8 -37.16 -11.36 -9.18
N ALA A 9 -35.96 -11.86 -8.92
CA ALA A 9 -35.05 -11.18 -8.00
C ALA A 9 -34.93 -9.75 -8.52
N TRP A 10 -35.22 -8.77 -7.68
CA TRP A 10 -35.00 -7.37 -8.02
C TRP A 10 -33.48 -7.19 -8.20
N ALA A 11 -33.13 -6.45 -9.24
CA ALA A 11 -31.72 -6.06 -9.45
C ALA A 11 -31.34 -5.07 -8.34
N ASP A 12 -30.35 -5.41 -7.52
CA ASP A 12 -29.84 -4.53 -6.48
C ASP A 12 -28.72 -3.65 -7.04
N GLU A 13 -28.63 -2.41 -6.57
CA GLU A 13 -27.45 -1.57 -6.78
C GLU A 13 -26.55 -1.72 -5.56
N VAL A 14 -25.35 -2.29 -5.75
CA VAL A 14 -24.35 -2.49 -4.69
C VAL A 14 -23.36 -1.32 -4.70
N SER A 15 -23.34 -0.55 -3.63
CA SER A 15 -22.38 0.57 -3.47
C SER A 15 -21.05 0.07 -2.93
N TYR A 16 -19.97 0.40 -3.64
CA TYR A 16 -18.61 0.02 -3.28
C TYR A 16 -17.71 1.25 -3.19
N VAL A 17 -17.16 1.52 -2.00
CA VAL A 17 -16.24 2.64 -1.77
C VAL A 17 -14.80 2.22 -1.93
N ILE A 18 -14.04 2.99 -2.73
CA ILE A 18 -12.61 2.80 -2.99
C ILE A 18 -11.83 4.12 -2.98
N GLY A 19 -10.52 4.05 -2.76
CA GLY A 19 -9.59 5.17 -2.95
C GLY A 19 -9.26 5.40 -4.43
N ALA A 20 -9.12 6.67 -4.82
CA ALA A 20 -8.74 7.05 -6.19
C ALA A 20 -7.22 7.10 -6.35
N VAL A 21 -6.56 5.93 -6.38
CA VAL A 21 -5.12 5.78 -6.62
C VAL A 21 -4.89 5.29 -8.05
N GLY A 22 -4.06 5.98 -8.81
CA GLY A 22 -3.73 5.61 -10.18
C GLY A 22 -4.98 5.49 -11.08
N ASN A 23 -5.15 4.32 -11.71
CA ASN A 23 -6.30 3.98 -12.55
C ASN A 23 -7.30 3.03 -11.85
N ALA A 24 -7.30 2.95 -10.52
CA ALA A 24 -8.09 1.96 -9.76
C ALA A 24 -9.59 2.02 -10.06
N VAL A 25 -10.15 3.23 -10.25
CA VAL A 25 -11.58 3.43 -10.57
C VAL A 25 -11.92 2.83 -11.94
N GLN A 26 -11.13 3.17 -12.97
CA GLN A 26 -11.34 2.68 -14.35
C GLN A 26 -11.20 1.15 -14.42
N VAL A 27 -10.22 0.59 -13.72
CA VAL A 27 -10.02 -0.87 -13.65
C VAL A 27 -11.21 -1.55 -12.98
N LEU A 28 -11.74 -0.97 -11.90
CA LEU A 28 -12.89 -1.52 -11.23
C LEU A 28 -14.16 -1.45 -12.08
N GLU A 29 -14.39 -0.33 -12.80
CA GLU A 29 -15.51 -0.19 -13.75
C GLU A 29 -15.55 -1.28 -14.82
N GLU A 30 -14.37 -1.67 -15.34
CA GLU A 30 -14.29 -2.77 -16.30
C GLU A 30 -14.41 -4.14 -15.63
N MET A 31 -13.80 -4.30 -14.46
CA MET A 31 -13.75 -5.56 -13.72
C MET A 31 -15.12 -6.04 -13.26
N VAL A 32 -16.03 -5.14 -12.91
CA VAL A 32 -17.38 -5.53 -12.40
C VAL A 32 -18.35 -5.94 -13.50
N LYS A 33 -18.12 -5.56 -14.76
CA LYS A 33 -19.06 -5.84 -15.87
C LYS A 33 -19.45 -7.32 -16.01
N PRO A 34 -18.55 -8.31 -15.96
CA PRO A 34 -18.93 -9.71 -16.03
C PRO A 34 -19.85 -10.14 -14.89
N TRP A 35 -19.63 -9.61 -13.67
CA TRP A 35 -20.50 -9.88 -12.53
C TRP A 35 -21.89 -9.25 -12.69
N GLU A 36 -21.96 -8.02 -13.19
CA GLU A 36 -23.22 -7.33 -13.49
C GLU A 36 -24.03 -8.08 -14.57
N GLU A 37 -23.35 -8.52 -15.63
CA GLU A 37 -23.98 -9.30 -16.71
C GLU A 37 -24.49 -10.66 -16.20
N GLN A 38 -23.75 -11.33 -15.32
CA GLN A 38 -24.11 -12.63 -14.78
C GLN A 38 -25.26 -12.58 -13.78
N THR A 39 -25.28 -11.55 -12.93
CA THR A 39 -26.21 -11.46 -11.80
C THR A 39 -27.42 -10.57 -12.06
N GLY A 40 -27.28 -9.61 -12.97
CA GLY A 40 -28.27 -8.55 -13.21
C GLY A 40 -28.23 -7.42 -12.19
N HIS A 41 -27.39 -7.50 -11.15
CA HIS A 41 -27.14 -6.40 -10.23
C HIS A 41 -26.26 -5.34 -10.89
N THR A 42 -26.13 -4.16 -10.26
CA THR A 42 -25.25 -3.08 -10.72
C THR A 42 -24.32 -2.62 -9.59
N VAL A 43 -23.17 -2.06 -9.95
CA VAL A 43 -22.19 -1.54 -8.98
C VAL A 43 -22.12 -0.03 -9.06
N LYS A 44 -22.36 0.63 -7.92
CA LYS A 44 -22.16 2.07 -7.74
C LYS A 44 -20.81 2.32 -7.07
N ILE A 45 -19.86 2.82 -7.81
CA ILE A 45 -18.54 3.15 -7.27
C ILE A 45 -18.61 4.50 -6.54
N VAL A 46 -18.19 4.51 -5.27
CA VAL A 46 -18.04 5.70 -4.44
C VAL A 46 -16.54 5.99 -4.28
N THR A 47 -16.11 7.12 -4.78
CA THR A 47 -14.68 7.46 -4.83
C THR A 47 -14.26 8.30 -3.62
N MET A 48 -13.17 7.90 -2.96
CA MET A 48 -12.51 8.62 -1.88
C MET A 48 -11.17 9.22 -2.36
N PRO A 49 -10.61 10.22 -1.68
CA PRO A 49 -9.25 10.66 -1.90
C PRO A 49 -8.24 9.51 -1.84
N ALA A 50 -7.06 9.67 -2.45
CA ALA A 50 -5.99 8.67 -2.42
C ALA A 50 -5.45 8.42 -0.99
N SER A 51 -5.42 9.46 -0.14
CA SER A 51 -4.94 9.38 1.25
C SER A 51 -5.64 8.30 2.06
N THR A 52 -4.91 7.27 2.47
CA THR A 52 -5.40 6.17 3.33
C THR A 52 -5.85 6.68 4.71
N SER A 53 -5.20 7.72 5.24
CA SER A 53 -5.59 8.34 6.51
C SER A 53 -6.96 9.00 6.42
N ASP A 54 -7.25 9.71 5.31
CA ASP A 54 -8.55 10.35 5.08
C ASP A 54 -9.66 9.31 4.85
N GLN A 55 -9.34 8.24 4.11
CA GLN A 55 -10.27 7.12 3.91
C GLN A 55 -10.65 6.49 5.24
N PHE A 56 -9.66 6.15 6.08
CA PHE A 56 -9.92 5.54 7.38
C PHE A 56 -10.77 6.43 8.28
N ALA A 57 -10.45 7.74 8.35
CA ALA A 57 -11.21 8.69 9.15
C ALA A 57 -12.69 8.74 8.70
N GLN A 58 -12.94 8.79 7.39
CA GLN A 58 -14.29 8.81 6.84
C GLN A 58 -15.04 7.49 7.05
N TYR A 59 -14.36 6.35 6.88
CA TYR A 59 -14.96 5.02 7.11
C TYR A 59 -15.40 4.86 8.56
N ARG A 60 -14.58 5.30 9.51
CA ARG A 60 -14.97 5.29 10.92
C ARG A 60 -16.25 6.08 11.20
N LEU A 61 -16.40 7.24 10.55
CA LEU A 61 -17.63 8.06 10.71
C LEU A 61 -18.86 7.33 10.14
N TRP A 62 -18.79 6.80 8.94
CA TRP A 62 -19.88 6.08 8.30
C TRP A 62 -20.26 4.82 9.06
N LEU A 63 -19.28 4.01 9.44
CA LEU A 63 -19.49 2.76 10.16
C LEU A 63 -20.03 3.02 11.58
N ALA A 64 -19.52 4.03 12.30
CA ALA A 64 -20.06 4.40 13.61
C ALA A 64 -21.50 4.93 13.53
N ALA A 65 -21.86 5.60 12.44
CA ALA A 65 -23.24 6.03 12.19
C ALA A 65 -24.17 4.89 11.76
N GLY A 66 -23.62 3.71 11.40
CA GLY A 66 -24.39 2.58 10.87
C GLY A 66 -25.03 2.90 9.53
N THR A 67 -24.33 3.66 8.65
CA THR A 67 -24.91 4.04 7.34
C THR A 67 -25.18 2.81 6.47
N THR A 68 -26.32 2.80 5.80
CA THR A 68 -26.72 1.77 4.84
C THR A 68 -26.36 2.16 3.40
N ASP A 69 -25.80 3.36 3.18
CA ASP A 69 -25.48 3.89 1.84
C ASP A 69 -24.26 3.22 1.20
N ILE A 70 -23.47 2.49 1.99
CA ILE A 70 -22.25 1.80 1.53
C ILE A 70 -22.33 0.33 1.90
N ASP A 71 -22.34 -0.53 0.87
CA ASP A 71 -22.44 -1.99 1.02
C ASP A 71 -21.04 -2.62 1.17
N LEU A 72 -20.07 -2.16 0.38
CA LEU A 72 -18.71 -2.66 0.35
C LEU A 72 -17.69 -1.56 0.65
N TYR A 73 -16.69 -1.91 1.44
CA TYR A 73 -15.55 -1.06 1.79
C TYR A 73 -14.26 -1.68 1.30
N GLN A 74 -13.48 -0.95 0.50
CA GLN A 74 -12.08 -1.31 0.27
C GLN A 74 -11.28 -1.00 1.54
N THR A 75 -10.59 -2.00 2.11
CA THR A 75 -9.89 -1.85 3.38
C THR A 75 -8.40 -2.17 3.24
N ASP A 76 -7.54 -1.33 3.87
CA ASP A 76 -6.11 -1.63 4.01
C ASP A 76 -5.92 -2.86 4.91
N VAL A 77 -4.85 -3.62 4.67
CA VAL A 77 -4.51 -4.85 5.44
C VAL A 77 -4.45 -4.62 6.95
N ILE A 78 -4.19 -3.39 7.40
CA ILE A 78 -4.07 -3.03 8.82
C ILE A 78 -5.42 -2.66 9.48
N TRP A 79 -6.51 -2.55 8.74
CA TRP A 79 -7.78 -2.04 9.31
C TRP A 79 -8.67 -3.12 9.90
N ALA A 80 -8.44 -4.40 9.58
CA ALA A 80 -9.26 -5.49 10.09
C ALA A 80 -9.43 -5.48 11.63
N PRO A 81 -8.37 -5.36 12.46
CA PRO A 81 -8.54 -5.34 13.92
C PRO A 81 -9.28 -4.11 14.46
N GLN A 82 -9.38 -3.04 13.68
CA GLN A 82 -9.98 -1.78 14.09
C GLN A 82 -11.44 -1.64 13.69
N LEU A 83 -11.87 -2.32 12.61
CA LEU A 83 -13.18 -2.17 12.00
C LEU A 83 -14.01 -3.47 11.99
N ALA A 84 -13.46 -4.58 12.49
CA ALA A 84 -14.08 -5.91 12.46
C ALA A 84 -15.52 -5.94 12.95
N ASP A 85 -15.85 -5.19 13.99
CA ASP A 85 -17.20 -5.12 14.58
C ASP A 85 -18.27 -4.56 13.63
N HIS A 86 -17.85 -3.94 12.53
CA HIS A 86 -18.73 -3.32 11.56
C HIS A 86 -18.93 -4.15 10.28
N PHE A 87 -18.22 -5.27 10.15
CA PHE A 87 -18.24 -6.09 8.95
C PHE A 87 -18.89 -7.46 9.16
N VAL A 88 -19.40 -8.01 8.08
CA VAL A 88 -19.99 -9.35 8.04
C VAL A 88 -18.89 -10.41 8.17
N ASP A 89 -19.17 -11.48 8.90
CA ASP A 89 -18.30 -12.66 8.93
C ASP A 89 -18.43 -13.44 7.61
N LEU A 90 -17.36 -13.46 6.83
CA LEU A 90 -17.30 -14.12 5.51
C LEU A 90 -16.77 -15.56 5.57
N THR A 91 -16.46 -16.08 6.75
CA THR A 91 -15.79 -17.40 6.92
C THR A 91 -16.52 -18.52 6.17
N GLU A 92 -17.85 -18.62 6.35
CA GLU A 92 -18.61 -19.69 5.71
C GLU A 92 -18.82 -19.41 4.21
N ALA A 93 -19.06 -18.15 3.82
CA ALA A 93 -19.27 -17.77 2.43
C ALA A 93 -18.01 -17.98 1.58
N ALA A 94 -16.82 -17.80 2.16
CA ALA A 94 -15.54 -17.87 1.46
C ALA A 94 -14.84 -19.23 1.59
N LYS A 95 -15.36 -20.20 2.34
CA LYS A 95 -14.67 -21.45 2.71
C LYS A 95 -14.04 -22.22 1.55
N ASP A 96 -14.67 -22.18 0.38
CA ASP A 96 -14.20 -22.92 -0.79
C ASP A 96 -13.09 -22.18 -1.57
N VAL A 97 -12.95 -20.87 -1.37
CA VAL A 97 -11.95 -20.04 -2.05
C VAL A 97 -10.75 -19.68 -1.15
N LEU A 98 -10.91 -19.70 0.18
CA LEU A 98 -9.83 -19.37 1.12
C LEU A 98 -8.54 -20.17 0.91
N PRO A 99 -8.55 -21.49 0.62
CA PRO A 99 -7.32 -22.26 0.42
C PRO A 99 -6.48 -21.83 -0.79
N GLN A 100 -7.01 -21.01 -1.68
CA GLN A 100 -6.30 -20.51 -2.85
C GLN A 100 -5.37 -19.32 -2.51
N HIS A 101 -5.68 -18.59 -1.45
CA HIS A 101 -4.94 -17.41 -1.00
C HIS A 101 -3.76 -17.80 -0.12
N PHE A 102 -2.77 -16.90 -0.02
CA PHE A 102 -1.68 -17.06 0.94
C PHE A 102 -2.22 -17.07 2.37
N PRO A 103 -1.89 -18.08 3.19
CA PRO A 103 -2.46 -18.22 4.54
C PRO A 103 -2.23 -17.00 5.44
N SER A 104 -1.06 -16.38 5.37
CA SER A 104 -0.71 -15.19 6.17
C SER A 104 -1.60 -13.98 5.85
N ILE A 105 -2.06 -13.85 4.58
CA ILE A 105 -2.96 -12.77 4.18
C ILE A 105 -4.37 -13.03 4.73
N ILE A 106 -4.84 -14.27 4.68
CA ILE A 106 -6.14 -14.64 5.30
C ILE A 106 -6.08 -14.44 6.81
N GLU A 107 -4.98 -14.83 7.46
CA GLU A 107 -4.79 -14.63 8.89
C GLU A 107 -4.87 -13.15 9.28
N SER A 108 -4.26 -12.25 8.49
CA SER A 108 -4.29 -10.80 8.73
C SER A 108 -5.71 -10.20 8.66
N GLN A 109 -6.64 -10.84 7.95
CA GLN A 109 -8.03 -10.42 7.81
C GLN A 109 -8.99 -11.22 8.71
N THR A 110 -8.45 -12.08 9.59
CA THR A 110 -9.23 -12.88 10.53
C THR A 110 -9.08 -12.30 11.95
N VAL A 111 -10.19 -11.84 12.51
CA VAL A 111 -10.25 -11.24 13.85
C VAL A 111 -11.19 -12.10 14.71
N ASP A 112 -10.70 -12.56 15.87
CA ASP A 112 -11.44 -13.43 16.79
C ASP A 112 -12.09 -14.65 16.10
N GLY A 113 -11.38 -15.24 15.13
CA GLY A 113 -11.81 -16.41 14.37
C GLY A 113 -12.82 -16.12 13.25
N LYS A 114 -13.11 -14.86 12.95
CA LYS A 114 -14.02 -14.41 11.88
C LYS A 114 -13.21 -13.77 10.75
N LEU A 115 -13.45 -14.18 9.53
CA LEU A 115 -12.94 -13.52 8.34
C LEU A 115 -13.77 -12.27 8.05
N VAL A 116 -13.20 -11.08 8.24
CA VAL A 116 -13.95 -9.80 8.12
C VAL A 116 -13.74 -9.10 6.78
N ALA A 117 -12.77 -9.54 5.98
CA ALA A 117 -12.56 -9.02 4.63
C ALA A 117 -11.93 -10.09 3.72
N MET A 118 -12.21 -10.00 2.41
CA MET A 118 -11.59 -10.85 1.38
C MET A 118 -10.41 -10.12 0.73
N PRO A 119 -9.25 -10.78 0.55
CA PRO A 119 -8.11 -10.16 -0.11
C PRO A 119 -8.38 -9.85 -1.57
N LEU A 120 -8.06 -8.64 -2.00
CA LEU A 120 -8.10 -8.21 -3.40
C LEU A 120 -6.73 -8.36 -4.07
N TYR A 121 -5.69 -7.92 -3.38
CA TYR A 121 -4.30 -7.99 -3.79
C TYR A 121 -3.39 -7.73 -2.59
N THR A 122 -2.12 -8.07 -2.74
CA THR A 122 -1.09 -7.75 -1.77
C THR A 122 -0.10 -6.76 -2.38
N ASP A 123 0.64 -6.05 -1.55
CA ASP A 123 1.61 -5.06 -1.99
C ASP A 123 2.90 -5.14 -1.17
N ALA A 124 4.01 -4.82 -1.82
CA ALA A 124 5.26 -4.44 -1.21
C ALA A 124 5.94 -3.41 -2.13
N PRO A 125 6.45 -2.28 -1.62
CA PRO A 125 7.06 -1.27 -2.47
C PRO A 125 8.44 -1.69 -2.95
N ALA A 126 8.90 -1.03 -4.00
CA ALA A 126 10.22 -1.24 -4.57
C ALA A 126 10.91 0.06 -4.92
N LEU A 127 12.21 -0.02 -5.17
CA LEU A 127 12.99 1.02 -5.77
C LEU A 127 12.80 1.00 -7.29
N TYR A 128 12.14 2.03 -7.82
CA TYR A 128 12.10 2.31 -9.25
C TYR A 128 13.36 3.09 -9.61
N TYR A 129 14.04 2.71 -10.67
CA TYR A 129 15.29 3.36 -11.09
C TYR A 129 15.36 3.59 -12.60
N ARG A 130 15.98 4.69 -12.99
CA ARG A 130 16.25 5.06 -14.38
C ARG A 130 17.47 4.28 -14.90
N LYS A 131 17.21 3.10 -15.51
CA LYS A 131 18.28 2.26 -16.07
C LYS A 131 19.10 2.94 -17.15
N ASP A 132 18.48 3.82 -17.95
CA ASP A 132 19.15 4.61 -18.97
C ASP A 132 20.14 5.63 -18.37
N LEU A 133 19.80 6.24 -17.23
CA LEU A 133 20.69 7.15 -16.51
C LEU A 133 21.81 6.39 -15.79
N LEU A 134 21.48 5.26 -15.14
CA LEU A 134 22.51 4.41 -14.53
C LEU A 134 23.55 3.95 -15.58
N GLU A 135 23.10 3.47 -16.74
CA GLU A 135 23.97 3.08 -17.85
C GLU A 135 24.82 4.26 -18.35
N LYS A 136 24.21 5.45 -18.55
CA LYS A 136 24.90 6.67 -18.99
C LYS A 136 26.04 7.07 -18.06
N TYR A 137 25.88 6.90 -16.75
CA TYR A 137 26.86 7.26 -15.72
C TYR A 137 27.74 6.08 -15.26
N GLY A 138 27.57 4.89 -15.87
CA GLY A 138 28.32 3.69 -15.50
C GLY A 138 28.09 3.23 -14.07
N LYS A 139 26.85 3.36 -13.59
CA LYS A 139 26.44 2.99 -12.23
C LYS A 139 25.65 1.68 -12.23
N GLU A 140 25.85 0.89 -11.18
CA GLU A 140 25.01 -0.25 -10.86
C GLU A 140 23.78 0.21 -10.06
N VAL A 141 22.79 -0.68 -9.93
CA VAL A 141 21.61 -0.44 -9.07
C VAL A 141 22.07 -0.39 -7.62
N PRO A 142 21.77 0.70 -6.86
CA PRO A 142 22.25 0.82 -5.48
C PRO A 142 21.58 -0.23 -4.57
N THR A 143 22.38 -0.85 -3.72
CA THR A 143 21.95 -1.86 -2.75
C THR A 143 21.91 -1.33 -1.32
N THR A 144 22.51 -0.16 -1.09
CA THR A 144 22.49 0.54 0.19
C THR A 144 21.96 1.98 0.04
N TRP A 145 21.43 2.54 1.13
CA TRP A 145 20.97 3.94 1.13
C TRP A 145 22.11 4.94 0.88
N GLU A 146 23.32 4.60 1.31
CA GLU A 146 24.50 5.41 1.02
C GLU A 146 24.84 5.42 -0.48
N GLU A 147 24.84 4.25 -1.12
CA GLU A 147 25.04 4.12 -2.57
C GLU A 147 23.94 4.84 -3.36
N LEU A 148 22.67 4.73 -2.92
CA LEU A 148 21.55 5.45 -3.54
C LEU A 148 21.80 6.96 -3.48
N ALA A 149 22.11 7.49 -2.30
CA ALA A 149 22.32 8.92 -2.12
C ALA A 149 23.50 9.44 -2.97
N ALA A 150 24.63 8.72 -2.98
CA ALA A 150 25.80 9.09 -3.77
C ALA A 150 25.53 9.05 -5.28
N THR A 151 24.88 7.98 -5.76
CA THR A 151 24.51 7.81 -7.18
C THR A 151 23.47 8.85 -7.61
N ALA A 152 22.47 9.08 -6.79
CA ALA A 152 21.42 10.08 -7.02
C ALA A 152 22.03 11.49 -7.16
N GLN A 153 22.93 11.86 -6.23
CA GLN A 153 23.60 13.17 -6.27
C GLN A 153 24.43 13.36 -7.54
N GLU A 154 25.25 12.37 -7.88
CA GLU A 154 26.13 12.45 -9.07
C GLU A 154 25.31 12.59 -10.37
N ILE A 155 24.26 11.78 -10.53
CA ILE A 155 23.42 11.83 -11.73
C ILE A 155 22.63 13.15 -11.77
N GLN A 156 22.04 13.57 -10.66
CA GLN A 156 21.30 14.84 -10.55
C GLN A 156 22.19 16.03 -10.95
N ASP A 157 23.39 16.11 -10.43
CA ASP A 157 24.32 17.20 -10.71
C ASP A 157 24.77 17.20 -12.18
N GLY A 158 25.08 16.01 -12.70
CA GLY A 158 25.51 15.85 -14.10
C GLY A 158 24.40 16.20 -15.09
N GLU A 159 23.19 15.75 -14.84
CA GLU A 159 22.03 16.05 -15.72
C GLU A 159 21.61 17.53 -15.63
N ARG A 160 21.63 18.13 -14.43
CA ARG A 160 21.37 19.57 -14.25
C ARG A 160 22.41 20.43 -14.96
N ALA A 161 23.69 20.04 -14.89
CA ALA A 161 24.74 20.70 -15.66
C ALA A 161 24.54 20.58 -17.18
N ALA A 162 23.85 19.52 -17.64
CA ALA A 162 23.48 19.30 -19.03
C ALA A 162 22.14 19.98 -19.43
N GLY A 163 21.48 20.68 -18.50
CA GLY A 163 20.25 21.45 -18.73
C GLY A 163 18.94 20.86 -18.22
N ALA A 164 18.97 19.66 -17.59
CA ALA A 164 17.80 19.05 -16.94
C ALA A 164 17.59 19.60 -15.52
N ASN A 165 17.29 20.89 -15.41
CA ASN A 165 17.25 21.62 -14.14
C ASN A 165 16.21 21.07 -13.13
N ASP A 166 15.16 20.42 -13.61
CA ASP A 166 14.07 19.91 -12.79
C ASP A 166 14.28 18.46 -12.32
N LEU A 167 15.41 17.82 -12.70
CA LEU A 167 15.70 16.45 -12.29
C LEU A 167 16.11 16.40 -10.82
N TRP A 168 15.50 15.49 -10.08
CA TRP A 168 15.84 15.16 -8.70
C TRP A 168 16.40 13.74 -8.59
N GLY A 169 17.22 13.50 -7.58
CA GLY A 169 17.84 12.20 -7.36
C GLY A 169 16.85 11.15 -6.88
N TYR A 170 15.98 11.49 -5.90
CA TYR A 170 15.10 10.52 -5.27
C TYR A 170 13.77 11.15 -4.84
N VAL A 171 12.64 10.46 -5.11
CA VAL A 171 11.30 10.86 -4.67
C VAL A 171 10.57 9.70 -3.98
N TRP A 172 9.78 10.04 -2.98
CA TRP A 172 9.12 9.12 -2.05
C TRP A 172 7.95 9.79 -1.34
N GLN A 173 7.23 9.10 -0.43
CA GLN A 173 6.02 9.58 0.23
C GLN A 173 6.36 10.26 1.57
N GLY A 174 6.68 11.56 1.54
CA GLY A 174 7.12 12.33 2.72
C GLY A 174 6.03 13.10 3.43
N ASN A 175 4.78 13.11 2.94
CA ASN A 175 3.68 13.78 3.62
C ASN A 175 3.38 13.13 4.99
N ALA A 176 2.84 13.92 5.92
CA ALA A 176 2.45 13.46 7.25
C ALA A 176 1.15 12.64 7.20
N TYR A 177 1.23 11.35 6.84
CA TYR A 177 0.11 10.40 6.73
C TYR A 177 0.62 8.95 6.81
N GLU A 178 -0.27 7.96 6.68
CA GLU A 178 0.07 6.53 6.78
C GLU A 178 1.21 6.10 5.83
N GLY A 179 1.33 6.69 4.63
CA GLY A 179 2.41 6.38 3.70
C GLY A 179 3.79 6.67 4.28
N LEU A 180 3.95 7.73 5.08
CA LEU A 180 5.21 8.02 5.76
C LEU A 180 5.53 6.98 6.85
N THR A 181 4.53 6.39 7.49
CA THR A 181 4.75 5.23 8.37
C THR A 181 5.38 4.08 7.61
N CYS A 182 4.90 3.82 6.38
CA CYS A 182 5.48 2.77 5.54
C CYS A 182 6.93 3.06 5.17
N ASP A 183 7.21 4.24 4.60
CA ASP A 183 8.56 4.65 4.20
C ASP A 183 9.55 4.62 5.38
N ALA A 184 9.16 5.18 6.53
CA ALA A 184 10.02 5.25 7.71
C ALA A 184 10.25 3.87 8.35
N LEU A 185 9.28 2.98 8.34
CA LEU A 185 9.45 1.60 8.82
C LEU A 185 10.47 0.85 7.96
N GLU A 186 10.49 1.07 6.64
CA GLU A 186 11.47 0.51 5.71
C GLU A 186 12.89 0.99 6.06
N TRP A 187 13.06 2.28 6.27
CA TRP A 187 14.34 2.84 6.69
C TRP A 187 14.78 2.26 8.03
N VAL A 188 13.95 2.40 9.07
CA VAL A 188 14.24 1.93 10.42
C VAL A 188 14.61 0.46 10.43
N LYS A 189 13.80 -0.40 9.79
CA LYS A 189 14.05 -1.84 9.74
C LYS A 189 15.34 -2.19 9.04
N SER A 190 15.64 -1.55 7.90
CA SER A 190 16.86 -1.80 7.11
C SER A 190 18.15 -1.39 7.82
N PHE A 191 18.06 -0.46 8.79
CA PHE A 191 19.18 -0.07 9.67
C PHE A 191 19.29 -0.92 10.94
N GLY A 192 18.37 -1.88 11.16
CA GLY A 192 18.34 -2.68 12.39
C GLY A 192 17.71 -1.94 13.58
N GLY A 193 16.89 -0.92 13.32
CA GLY A 193 16.16 -0.16 14.33
C GLY A 193 14.90 -0.85 14.86
N GLY A 194 14.67 -2.12 14.52
CA GLY A 194 13.50 -2.90 14.95
C GLY A 194 12.23 -2.52 14.19
N GLN A 195 11.12 -2.56 14.90
CA GLN A 195 9.82 -2.09 14.46
C GLN A 195 9.36 -0.94 15.36
N ILE A 196 8.18 -0.38 15.14
CA ILE A 196 7.62 0.65 16.03
C ILE A 196 7.22 0.01 17.36
N VAL A 197 6.43 -1.08 17.25
CA VAL A 197 6.04 -1.97 18.34
C VAL A 197 6.28 -3.39 17.88
N GLU A 198 6.99 -4.16 18.68
CA GLU A 198 7.33 -5.54 18.39
C GLU A 198 6.11 -6.49 18.56
N ALA A 199 6.22 -7.71 18.05
CA ALA A 199 5.13 -8.69 18.10
C ALA A 199 4.64 -9.02 19.51
N ASP A 200 5.50 -8.87 20.53
CA ASP A 200 5.17 -9.07 21.95
C ASP A 200 4.56 -7.81 22.62
N GLY A 201 4.38 -6.72 21.86
CA GLY A 201 3.86 -5.45 22.35
C GLY A 201 4.89 -4.52 23.00
N THR A 202 6.18 -4.83 22.85
CA THR A 202 7.26 -3.95 23.32
C THR A 202 7.41 -2.76 22.35
N ILE A 203 7.43 -1.54 22.89
CA ILE A 203 7.76 -0.34 22.11
C ILE A 203 9.28 -0.32 21.92
N SER A 204 9.76 -0.40 20.68
CA SER A 204 11.19 -0.56 20.36
C SER A 204 11.79 0.59 19.57
N ILE A 205 11.00 1.57 19.19
CA ILE A 205 11.38 2.59 18.19
C ILE A 205 12.47 3.55 18.68
N ASN A 206 12.57 3.82 19.98
CA ASN A 206 13.57 4.73 20.54
C ASN A 206 14.92 4.01 20.69
N ASN A 207 15.73 4.02 19.64
CA ASN A 207 17.07 3.45 19.62
C ASN A 207 17.97 4.16 18.59
N GLU A 208 19.30 3.97 18.73
CA GLU A 208 20.30 4.64 17.90
C GLU A 208 20.19 4.32 16.41
N ASN A 209 19.82 3.07 16.05
CA ASN A 209 19.69 2.65 14.67
C ASN A 209 18.46 3.28 14.00
N ALA A 210 17.33 3.37 14.72
CA ALA A 210 16.14 4.06 14.25
C ALA A 210 16.41 5.56 14.07
N ALA A 211 17.08 6.20 15.03
CA ALA A 211 17.47 7.61 14.91
C ALA A 211 18.37 7.83 13.69
N LYS A 212 19.39 6.99 13.50
CA LYS A 212 20.29 7.06 12.34
C LYS A 212 19.55 6.91 11.01
N ALA A 213 18.59 6.00 10.94
CA ALA A 213 17.76 5.78 9.74
C ALA A 213 16.97 7.05 9.36
N ILE A 214 16.28 7.65 10.34
CA ILE A 214 15.45 8.85 10.11
C ILE A 214 16.33 10.07 9.82
N ASP A 215 17.45 10.29 10.52
CA ASP A 215 18.38 11.37 10.22
C ASP A 215 19.00 11.21 8.81
N THR A 216 19.25 9.97 8.37
CA THR A 216 19.71 9.70 7.00
C THR A 216 18.64 10.16 5.99
N ALA A 217 17.38 9.80 6.19
CA ALA A 217 16.29 10.25 5.32
C ALA A 217 16.11 11.78 5.35
N ALA A 218 16.22 12.40 6.52
CA ALA A 218 16.17 13.86 6.65
C ALA A 218 17.27 14.56 5.83
N SER A 219 18.46 13.96 5.72
CA SER A 219 19.55 14.51 4.91
C SER A 219 19.27 14.55 3.40
N TRP A 220 18.32 13.78 2.91
CA TRP A 220 17.93 13.78 1.49
C TRP A 220 17.06 14.98 1.12
N VAL A 221 16.29 15.51 2.07
CA VAL A 221 15.36 16.63 1.82
C VAL A 221 16.15 17.90 1.46
N GLY A 222 15.86 18.46 0.27
CA GLY A 222 16.57 19.62 -0.25
C GLY A 222 17.95 19.32 -0.86
N SER A 223 18.46 18.07 -0.76
CA SER A 223 19.70 17.63 -1.41
C SER A 223 19.41 16.79 -2.66
N ILE A 224 19.11 15.52 -2.51
CA ILE A 224 18.71 14.61 -3.60
C ILE A 224 17.20 14.50 -3.79
N SER A 225 16.39 14.90 -2.80
CA SER A 225 14.94 14.97 -2.86
C SER A 225 14.47 16.42 -2.86
N PRO A 226 13.42 16.77 -3.62
CA PRO A 226 12.90 18.13 -3.62
C PRO A 226 12.38 18.51 -2.21
N PRO A 227 12.47 19.78 -1.77
CA PRO A 227 11.86 20.19 -0.51
C PRO A 227 10.36 19.89 -0.44
N GLY A 228 9.66 19.89 -1.60
CA GLY A 228 8.26 19.52 -1.71
C GLY A 228 7.95 18.06 -1.39
N VAL A 229 8.96 17.18 -1.27
CA VAL A 229 8.79 15.76 -0.93
C VAL A 229 8.02 15.60 0.39
N LEU A 230 8.14 16.55 1.31
CA LEU A 230 7.42 16.58 2.59
C LEU A 230 5.89 16.73 2.46
N SER A 231 5.40 16.97 1.26
CA SER A 231 3.96 17.01 0.95
C SER A 231 3.54 15.95 -0.08
N TYR A 232 4.47 15.08 -0.52
CA TYR A 232 4.15 14.05 -1.51
C TYR A 232 3.50 12.84 -0.86
N GLN A 233 2.45 12.36 -1.50
CA GLN A 233 1.88 11.03 -1.36
C GLN A 233 2.27 10.21 -2.59
N GLU A 234 1.56 9.10 -2.84
CA GLU A 234 1.86 8.18 -3.94
C GLU A 234 1.82 8.87 -5.30
N GLU A 235 0.77 9.68 -5.53
CA GLU A 235 0.52 10.28 -6.85
C GLU A 235 1.47 11.43 -7.16
N GLU A 236 1.85 12.26 -6.17
CA GLU A 236 2.80 13.34 -6.38
C GLU A 236 4.20 12.79 -6.69
N SER A 237 4.67 11.80 -5.93
CA SER A 237 5.97 11.16 -6.20
C SER A 237 5.98 10.45 -7.56
N ARG A 238 4.88 9.74 -7.91
CA ARG A 238 4.70 9.13 -9.23
C ARG A 238 4.66 10.18 -10.34
N GLY A 239 3.99 11.31 -10.13
CA GLY A 239 3.92 12.40 -11.10
C GLY A 239 5.30 12.97 -11.46
N VAL A 240 6.16 13.22 -10.47
CA VAL A 240 7.56 13.65 -10.71
C VAL A 240 8.34 12.57 -11.45
N TRP A 241 8.21 11.31 -11.07
CA TRP A 241 8.84 10.19 -11.74
C TRP A 241 8.37 10.02 -13.18
N GLN A 242 7.07 9.98 -13.40
CA GLN A 242 6.47 9.69 -14.72
C GLN A 242 6.75 10.77 -15.75
N THR A 243 6.99 12.01 -15.33
CA THR A 243 7.48 13.11 -16.19
C THR A 243 8.97 13.03 -16.51
N GLY A 244 9.71 12.06 -15.92
CA GLY A 244 11.13 11.86 -16.15
C GLY A 244 12.03 12.70 -15.23
N ASN A 245 11.47 13.37 -14.23
CA ASN A 245 12.16 14.31 -13.36
C ASN A 245 12.68 13.68 -12.05
N ALA A 246 12.82 12.35 -12.00
CA ALA A 246 13.50 11.65 -10.90
C ALA A 246 14.42 10.54 -11.42
N VAL A 247 15.55 10.32 -10.74
CA VAL A 247 16.47 9.20 -11.02
C VAL A 247 15.97 7.93 -10.36
N PHE A 248 15.51 8.06 -9.12
CA PHE A 248 14.93 7.00 -8.32
C PHE A 248 13.58 7.42 -7.73
N MET A 249 12.71 6.43 -7.53
CA MET A 249 11.44 6.59 -6.83
C MET A 249 11.18 5.36 -5.94
N ARG A 250 10.73 5.57 -4.71
CA ARG A 250 10.03 4.54 -3.94
C ARG A 250 8.56 4.62 -4.30
N ASN A 251 7.95 3.51 -4.70
CA ASN A 251 6.50 3.43 -4.87
C ASN A 251 6.01 1.98 -4.86
N TRP A 252 4.69 1.82 -4.84
CA TRP A 252 3.98 0.55 -4.87
C TRP A 252 3.91 -0.05 -6.28
N PRO A 253 3.59 -1.36 -6.43
CA PRO A 253 3.57 -2.05 -7.72
C PRO A 253 2.71 -1.42 -8.81
N TYR A 254 1.57 -0.80 -8.48
CA TYR A 254 0.69 -0.15 -9.45
C TYR A 254 1.39 0.91 -10.33
N ALA A 255 2.40 1.57 -9.78
CA ALA A 255 3.18 2.59 -10.48
C ALA A 255 3.96 2.01 -11.69
N TYR A 256 4.21 0.68 -11.72
CA TYR A 256 4.92 0.05 -12.82
C TYR A 256 4.11 0.05 -14.11
N ALA A 257 2.83 -0.33 -14.05
CA ALA A 257 1.95 -0.31 -15.22
C ALA A 257 1.81 1.11 -15.78
N LEU A 258 1.57 2.10 -14.90
CA LEU A 258 1.44 3.50 -15.31
C LEU A 258 2.76 4.07 -15.86
N SER A 259 3.91 3.70 -15.27
CA SER A 259 5.23 4.10 -15.79
C SER A 259 5.56 3.47 -17.15
N SER A 260 4.92 2.35 -17.48
CA SER A 260 5.06 1.66 -18.77
C SER A 260 4.07 2.15 -19.83
N GLY A 261 3.13 3.03 -19.49
CA GLY A 261 2.12 3.60 -20.38
C GLY A 261 2.70 4.52 -21.45
N ASP A 262 1.92 4.77 -22.50
CA ASP A 262 2.34 5.59 -23.66
C ASP A 262 2.54 7.08 -23.31
N ASP A 263 1.89 7.56 -22.27
CA ASP A 263 1.97 8.92 -21.74
C ASP A 263 3.15 9.14 -20.77
N SER A 264 3.90 8.08 -20.46
CA SER A 264 5.02 8.12 -19.51
C SER A 264 6.34 8.47 -20.20
N ALA A 265 7.02 9.52 -19.75
CA ALA A 265 8.35 9.90 -20.23
C ALA A 265 9.44 8.88 -19.87
N VAL A 266 9.19 8.01 -18.88
CA VAL A 266 10.12 6.96 -18.45
C VAL A 266 9.85 5.60 -19.10
N LYS A 267 8.84 5.48 -19.97
CA LYS A 267 8.54 4.23 -20.69
C LYS A 267 9.77 3.62 -21.34
N GLY A 268 10.04 2.35 -21.01
CA GLY A 268 11.20 1.59 -21.51
C GLY A 268 12.56 2.00 -20.95
N LYS A 269 12.63 3.05 -20.10
CA LYS A 269 13.87 3.60 -19.53
C LYS A 269 14.10 3.22 -18.07
N PHE A 270 13.21 2.46 -17.46
CA PHE A 270 13.27 2.12 -16.05
C PHE A 270 13.20 0.62 -15.78
N ASP A 271 13.51 0.24 -14.58
CA ASP A 271 13.21 -1.06 -14.00
C ASP A 271 13.04 -0.90 -12.48
N VAL A 272 12.85 -2.00 -11.76
CA VAL A 272 12.67 -2.02 -10.31
C VAL A 272 13.64 -2.98 -9.64
N ALA A 273 13.95 -2.69 -8.38
CA ALA A 273 14.79 -3.51 -7.52
C ALA A 273 14.22 -3.50 -6.09
N PRO A 274 14.65 -4.42 -5.20
CA PRO A 274 14.41 -4.29 -3.77
C PRO A 274 14.89 -2.93 -3.25
N LEU A 275 14.24 -2.44 -2.19
CA LEU A 275 14.68 -1.21 -1.52
C LEU A 275 16.09 -1.38 -0.94
N PRO A 276 16.89 -0.30 -0.90
CA PRO A 276 18.24 -0.36 -0.36
C PRO A 276 18.28 -0.75 1.12
N SER A 277 19.42 -1.28 1.55
CA SER A 277 19.72 -1.65 2.93
C SER A 277 20.42 -0.52 3.70
N GLY A 278 20.14 -0.42 4.99
CA GLY A 278 20.92 0.38 5.94
C GLY A 278 22.06 -0.40 6.61
N GLY A 279 22.22 -1.69 6.25
CA GLY A 279 23.21 -2.61 6.82
C GLY A 279 22.62 -3.94 7.30
N GLU A 280 21.30 -4.02 7.55
CA GLU A 280 20.62 -5.22 8.05
C GLU A 280 19.69 -5.86 7.00
N GLY A 281 19.94 -5.60 5.72
CA GLY A 281 19.16 -6.11 4.60
C GLY A 281 18.13 -5.11 4.08
N SER A 282 17.51 -5.45 2.95
CA SER A 282 16.36 -4.72 2.41
C SER A 282 15.13 -4.93 3.29
N ALA A 283 14.31 -3.91 3.40
CA ALA A 283 13.02 -3.99 4.07
C ALA A 283 11.95 -3.29 3.22
N ALA A 284 10.82 -3.93 3.00
CA ALA A 284 9.67 -3.38 2.29
C ALA A 284 8.43 -3.51 3.16
N THR A 285 7.69 -2.44 3.37
CA THR A 285 6.47 -2.50 4.19
C THR A 285 5.41 -3.35 3.50
N LEU A 286 4.90 -4.38 4.20
CA LEU A 286 3.79 -5.18 3.71
C LEU A 286 2.53 -4.32 3.60
N GLY A 287 2.04 -4.19 2.39
CA GLY A 287 0.77 -3.57 2.05
C GLY A 287 -0.23 -4.57 1.51
N GLY A 288 -1.33 -4.05 1.00
CA GLY A 288 -2.37 -4.84 0.37
C GLY A 288 -3.75 -4.32 0.73
N TRP A 289 -4.69 -4.64 -0.13
CA TRP A 289 -6.06 -4.18 -0.02
C TRP A 289 -7.04 -5.34 -0.04
N ASN A 290 -8.10 -5.17 0.68
CA ASN A 290 -9.15 -6.16 0.88
C ASN A 290 -10.50 -5.52 0.60
N VAL A 291 -11.55 -6.33 0.54
CA VAL A 291 -12.94 -5.89 0.46
C VAL A 291 -13.74 -6.47 1.62
N ALA A 292 -14.39 -5.60 2.38
CA ALA A 292 -15.25 -5.95 3.50
C ALA A 292 -16.69 -5.61 3.20
N VAL A 293 -17.63 -6.45 3.68
CA VAL A 293 -19.06 -6.24 3.53
C VAL A 293 -19.59 -5.58 4.79
N SER A 294 -20.29 -4.45 4.64
CA SER A 294 -20.94 -3.75 5.74
C SER A 294 -22.03 -4.59 6.40
N LYS A 295 -22.00 -4.71 7.72
CA LYS A 295 -23.11 -5.34 8.44
C LYS A 295 -24.40 -4.51 8.43
N TYR A 296 -24.31 -3.26 8.01
CA TYR A 296 -25.44 -2.33 7.91
C TYR A 296 -26.07 -2.31 6.52
N SER A 297 -25.45 -3.00 5.55
CA SER A 297 -25.95 -3.10 4.16
C SER A 297 -27.34 -3.73 4.12
N ASP A 298 -28.21 -3.16 3.33
CA ASP A 298 -29.53 -3.75 2.98
C ASP A 298 -29.40 -4.78 1.84
N ASN A 299 -28.21 -4.85 1.16
CA ASN A 299 -27.92 -5.70 -0.01
C ASN A 299 -26.85 -6.76 0.29
N GLN A 300 -26.80 -7.32 1.52
CA GLN A 300 -25.66 -8.16 1.97
C GLN A 300 -25.37 -9.34 1.05
N ASP A 301 -26.39 -10.06 0.55
CA ASP A 301 -26.18 -11.24 -0.30
C ASP A 301 -25.49 -10.85 -1.64
N ALA A 302 -25.94 -9.78 -2.28
CA ALA A 302 -25.32 -9.26 -3.50
C ALA A 302 -23.91 -8.71 -3.22
N ALA A 303 -23.71 -8.02 -2.10
CA ALA A 303 -22.41 -7.52 -1.67
C ALA A 303 -21.40 -8.64 -1.38
N ILE A 304 -21.82 -9.73 -0.71
CA ILE A 304 -20.97 -10.92 -0.48
C ILE A 304 -20.62 -11.56 -1.82
N SER A 305 -21.58 -11.72 -2.74
CA SER A 305 -21.32 -12.25 -4.08
C SER A 305 -20.29 -11.43 -4.84
N LEU A 306 -20.39 -10.09 -4.81
CA LEU A 306 -19.42 -9.19 -5.43
C LEU A 306 -18.06 -9.28 -4.76
N ALA A 307 -17.98 -9.32 -3.44
CA ALA A 307 -16.72 -9.45 -2.71
C ALA A 307 -15.98 -10.74 -3.10
N LEU A 308 -16.68 -11.87 -3.19
CA LEU A 308 -16.11 -13.15 -3.63
C LEU A 308 -15.68 -13.11 -5.09
N PHE A 309 -16.42 -12.47 -5.98
CA PHE A 309 -16.04 -12.28 -7.38
C PHE A 309 -14.75 -11.45 -7.50
N LEU A 310 -14.69 -10.29 -6.83
CA LEU A 310 -13.52 -9.40 -6.86
C LEU A 310 -12.24 -10.05 -6.30
N SER A 311 -12.38 -10.96 -5.35
CA SER A 311 -11.26 -11.70 -4.73
C SER A 311 -10.95 -13.04 -5.43
N SER A 312 -11.74 -13.46 -6.41
CA SER A 312 -11.53 -14.70 -7.16
C SER A 312 -10.25 -14.67 -8.00
N ALA A 313 -9.81 -15.83 -8.47
CA ALA A 313 -8.68 -15.95 -9.39
C ALA A 313 -8.89 -15.12 -10.67
N GLU A 314 -10.12 -15.09 -11.21
CA GLU A 314 -10.48 -14.28 -12.38
C GLU A 314 -10.32 -12.79 -12.10
N GLY A 315 -10.91 -12.31 -11.00
CA GLY A 315 -10.84 -10.91 -10.60
C GLY A 315 -9.40 -10.45 -10.30
N GLN A 316 -8.63 -11.26 -9.58
CA GLN A 316 -7.24 -10.93 -9.27
C GLN A 316 -6.33 -10.98 -10.50
N LYS A 317 -6.56 -11.94 -11.41
CA LYS A 317 -5.84 -12.01 -12.70
C LYS A 317 -6.12 -10.76 -13.54
N PHE A 318 -7.40 -10.37 -13.66
CA PHE A 318 -7.77 -9.14 -14.38
C PHE A 318 -7.02 -7.92 -13.81
N ARG A 319 -7.05 -7.74 -12.49
CA ARG A 319 -6.37 -6.63 -11.82
C ARG A 319 -4.84 -6.69 -12.00
N ALA A 320 -4.24 -7.87 -11.95
CA ALA A 320 -2.82 -8.04 -12.19
C ALA A 320 -2.42 -7.61 -13.60
N LEU A 321 -3.21 -7.96 -14.61
CA LEU A 321 -2.96 -7.62 -16.01
C LEU A 321 -3.16 -6.13 -16.32
N GLU A 322 -4.18 -5.50 -15.72
CA GLU A 322 -4.55 -4.10 -16.03
C GLU A 322 -3.79 -3.07 -15.17
N SER A 323 -3.40 -3.44 -13.95
CA SER A 323 -2.78 -2.49 -13.01
C SER A 323 -1.44 -2.95 -12.45
N GLY A 324 -1.00 -4.19 -12.71
CA GLY A 324 0.25 -4.72 -12.13
C GLY A 324 0.17 -5.03 -10.63
N HIS A 325 -1.02 -5.06 -10.03
CA HIS A 325 -1.18 -5.44 -8.62
C HIS A 325 -0.85 -6.91 -8.40
N LEU A 326 -0.24 -7.20 -7.25
CA LEU A 326 0.25 -8.54 -6.93
C LEU A 326 -0.91 -9.41 -6.40
N PRO A 327 -1.19 -10.57 -7.02
CA PRO A 327 -2.25 -11.44 -6.53
C PRO A 327 -1.99 -11.96 -5.10
N SER A 328 -3.06 -12.12 -4.32
CA SER A 328 -3.00 -12.87 -3.05
C SER A 328 -3.21 -14.39 -3.25
N ILE A 329 -3.45 -14.82 -4.49
CA ILE A 329 -3.63 -16.23 -4.90
C ILE A 329 -2.32 -16.74 -5.47
N SER A 330 -1.72 -17.75 -4.81
CA SER A 330 -0.39 -18.26 -5.15
C SER A 330 -0.28 -18.83 -6.57
N ALA A 331 -1.32 -19.50 -7.07
CA ALA A 331 -1.32 -20.09 -8.42
C ALA A 331 -1.18 -19.07 -9.55
N LEU A 332 -1.55 -17.80 -9.31
CA LEU A 332 -1.46 -16.73 -10.31
C LEU A 332 -0.02 -16.28 -10.60
N TYR A 333 0.93 -16.60 -9.72
CA TYR A 333 2.37 -16.34 -9.96
C TYR A 333 2.97 -17.30 -10.99
N GLU A 334 2.29 -18.42 -11.27
CA GLU A 334 2.66 -19.39 -12.29
C GLU A 334 1.81 -19.24 -13.59
N ASP A 335 0.91 -18.24 -13.63
CA ASP A 335 0.06 -18.00 -14.80
C ASP A 335 0.88 -17.47 -15.98
N ALA A 336 0.81 -18.17 -17.12
CA ALA A 336 1.62 -17.87 -18.30
C ALA A 336 1.31 -16.51 -18.92
N GLU A 337 0.04 -16.07 -18.87
CA GLU A 337 -0.36 -14.77 -19.41
C GLU A 337 0.13 -13.62 -18.54
N ILE A 338 0.07 -13.78 -17.20
CA ILE A 338 0.65 -12.83 -16.27
C ILE A 338 2.16 -12.74 -16.47
N ALA A 339 2.85 -13.88 -16.57
CA ALA A 339 4.30 -13.91 -16.77
C ALA A 339 4.72 -13.26 -18.10
N GLU A 340 3.91 -13.38 -19.14
CA GLU A 340 4.16 -12.75 -20.45
C GLU A 340 3.90 -11.24 -20.43
N LYS A 341 2.73 -10.82 -19.91
CA LYS A 341 2.27 -9.41 -19.98
C LYS A 341 2.80 -8.54 -18.85
N VAL A 342 3.00 -9.13 -17.67
CA VAL A 342 3.48 -8.43 -16.47
C VAL A 342 4.65 -9.21 -15.84
N PRO A 343 5.79 -9.31 -16.55
CA PRO A 343 6.95 -10.13 -16.12
C PRO A 343 7.53 -9.70 -14.78
N LEU A 344 7.08 -8.58 -14.26
CA LEU A 344 7.43 -8.07 -12.97
C LEU A 344 6.87 -8.92 -11.82
N ILE A 345 5.62 -9.42 -11.94
CA ILE A 345 4.94 -10.14 -10.85
C ILE A 345 5.75 -11.35 -10.36
N PRO A 346 6.24 -12.27 -11.21
CA PRO A 346 7.11 -13.35 -10.75
C PRO A 346 8.41 -12.89 -10.08
N ARG A 347 8.97 -11.75 -10.52
CA ARG A 347 10.20 -11.16 -9.95
C ARG A 347 9.96 -10.51 -8.59
N TRP A 348 8.73 -10.10 -8.28
CA TRP A 348 8.41 -9.43 -7.01
C TRP A 348 8.53 -10.33 -5.79
N LYS A 349 8.70 -11.63 -5.99
CA LYS A 349 8.91 -12.59 -4.90
C LYS A 349 10.08 -12.19 -3.99
N GLU A 350 11.17 -11.69 -4.56
CA GLU A 350 12.34 -11.23 -3.80
C GLU A 350 12.00 -10.03 -2.90
N VAL A 351 11.11 -9.15 -3.35
CA VAL A 351 10.64 -8.01 -2.54
C VAL A 351 9.78 -8.50 -1.38
N PHE A 352 8.93 -9.50 -1.61
CA PHE A 352 8.13 -10.10 -0.53
C PHE A 352 8.95 -10.81 0.54
N GLU A 353 10.10 -11.38 0.18
CA GLU A 353 11.00 -12.03 1.15
C GLU A 353 11.56 -11.01 2.17
N SER A 354 11.58 -9.72 1.85
CA SER A 354 11.97 -8.62 2.73
C SER A 354 10.77 -7.88 3.36
N ALA A 355 9.55 -8.40 3.20
CA ALA A 355 8.35 -7.73 3.66
C ALA A 355 8.26 -7.64 5.19
N VAL A 356 7.93 -6.46 5.69
CA VAL A 356 7.81 -6.14 7.11
C VAL A 356 6.38 -5.69 7.40
N PRO A 357 5.64 -6.38 8.28
CA PRO A 357 4.30 -5.97 8.63
C PRO A 357 4.33 -4.71 9.50
N ARG A 358 3.38 -3.82 9.26
CA ARG A 358 3.06 -2.72 10.17
C ARG A 358 2.49 -3.30 11.47
N PRO A 359 2.74 -2.71 12.67
CA PRO A 359 2.41 -3.32 13.95
C PRO A 359 0.91 -3.27 14.33
N SER A 360 0.01 -3.55 13.38
CA SER A 360 -1.44 -3.57 13.64
C SER A 360 -1.86 -4.76 14.51
N ALA A 361 -1.22 -5.91 14.37
CA ALA A 361 -1.52 -7.10 15.17
C ALA A 361 -1.23 -6.90 16.67
N PRO A 362 -0.04 -6.45 17.12
CA PRO A 362 0.20 -6.19 18.52
C PRO A 362 -0.60 -5.01 19.08
N THR A 363 -0.81 -3.95 18.29
CA THR A 363 -1.48 -2.72 18.76
C THR A 363 -3.00 -2.72 18.57
N LYS A 364 -3.53 -3.70 17.84
CA LYS A 364 -4.98 -3.94 17.68
C LYS A 364 -5.75 -2.69 17.25
N GLY A 365 -6.83 -2.34 17.98
CA GLY A 365 -7.64 -1.16 17.73
C GLY A 365 -6.91 0.19 17.90
N LYS A 366 -5.66 0.19 18.41
CA LYS A 366 -4.85 1.38 18.62
C LYS A 366 -3.87 1.69 17.49
N TYR A 367 -3.78 0.82 16.49
CA TYR A 367 -2.79 0.97 15.43
C TYR A 367 -2.76 2.37 14.81
N ASN A 368 -3.90 2.94 14.44
CA ASN A 368 -3.92 4.25 13.79
C ASN A 368 -3.44 5.40 14.71
N GLU A 369 -3.64 5.28 16.04
CA GLU A 369 -3.08 6.22 17.01
C GLU A 369 -1.55 6.08 17.05
N VAL A 370 -1.04 4.84 17.09
CA VAL A 370 0.40 4.52 17.04
C VAL A 370 1.03 5.07 15.76
N SER A 371 0.45 4.76 14.61
CA SER A 371 0.94 5.24 13.31
C SER A 371 0.94 6.76 13.23
N ALA A 372 -0.14 7.42 13.70
CA ALA A 372 -0.22 8.87 13.68
C ALA A 372 0.86 9.55 14.53
N LYS A 373 1.20 8.98 15.68
CA LYS A 373 2.32 9.46 16.51
C LYS A 373 3.66 9.24 15.82
N PHE A 374 3.86 8.06 15.22
CA PHE A 374 5.09 7.72 14.53
C PHE A 374 5.36 8.61 13.32
N TRP A 375 4.43 8.67 12.35
CA TRP A 375 4.67 9.52 11.18
C TRP A 375 4.77 11.01 11.54
N SER A 376 4.10 11.49 12.60
CA SER A 376 4.28 12.85 13.09
C SER A 376 5.72 13.11 13.58
N ALA A 377 6.27 12.23 14.43
CA ALA A 377 7.63 12.37 14.95
C ALA A 377 8.68 12.29 13.82
N VAL A 378 8.47 11.40 12.84
CA VAL A 378 9.32 11.32 11.66
C VAL A 378 9.25 12.60 10.83
N HIS A 379 8.04 13.08 10.54
CA HIS A 379 7.83 14.30 9.74
C HIS A 379 8.42 15.56 10.40
N GLU A 380 8.36 15.68 11.72
CA GLU A 380 9.04 16.76 12.46
C GLU A 380 10.56 16.72 12.20
N THR A 381 11.18 15.53 12.27
CA THR A 381 12.61 15.38 11.98
C THR A 381 12.93 15.73 10.53
N LEU A 382 12.15 15.23 9.57
CA LEU A 382 12.33 15.52 8.14
C LEU A 382 12.19 17.01 7.83
N SER A 383 11.36 17.70 8.60
CA SER A 383 11.11 19.15 8.49
C SER A 383 12.18 20.01 9.19
N GLY A 384 13.16 19.39 9.85
CA GLY A 384 14.22 20.08 10.58
C GLY A 384 13.81 20.57 11.98
N ASN A 385 12.71 20.06 12.54
CA ASN A 385 12.21 20.38 13.87
C ASN A 385 12.72 19.37 14.91
N GLY A 386 13.97 19.50 15.32
CA GLY A 386 14.65 18.60 16.24
C GLY A 386 15.44 17.48 15.52
N THR A 387 16.17 16.72 16.30
CA THR A 387 16.89 15.52 15.84
C THR A 387 15.98 14.28 15.91
N ALA A 388 16.30 13.24 15.16
CA ALA A 388 15.58 11.97 15.25
C ALA A 388 15.58 11.42 16.70
N ALA A 389 16.70 11.49 17.40
CA ALA A 389 16.81 11.00 18.77
C ALA A 389 15.86 11.73 19.73
N GLU A 390 15.78 13.07 19.65
CA GLU A 390 14.86 13.87 20.48
C GLU A 390 13.39 13.53 20.17
N ASN A 391 13.03 13.43 18.88
CA ASN A 391 11.67 13.14 18.46
C ASN A 391 11.25 11.71 18.78
N LEU A 392 12.17 10.75 18.73
CA LEU A 392 11.91 9.34 19.11
C LEU A 392 11.77 9.15 20.62
N GLU A 393 12.51 9.93 21.45
CA GLU A 393 12.31 9.92 22.91
C GLU A 393 10.90 10.42 23.29
N LEU A 394 10.43 11.50 22.64
CA LEU A 394 9.07 12.00 22.84
C LEU A 394 8.03 11.01 22.33
N LEU A 395 8.29 10.39 21.17
CA LEU A 395 7.41 9.38 20.60
C LEU A 395 7.22 8.18 21.53
N GLU A 396 8.30 7.67 22.14
CA GLU A 396 8.22 6.54 23.09
C GLU A 396 7.27 6.86 24.24
N LEU A 397 7.35 8.05 24.81
CA LEU A 397 6.44 8.51 25.86
C LEU A 397 4.99 8.57 25.38
N ASP A 398 4.75 9.14 24.20
CA ASP A 398 3.44 9.19 23.57
C ASP A 398 2.85 7.78 23.31
N LEU A 399 3.70 6.84 22.88
CA LEU A 399 3.27 5.46 22.63
C LEU A 399 2.97 4.68 23.92
N GLU A 400 3.71 4.93 25.01
CA GLU A 400 3.37 4.38 26.33
C GLU A 400 2.01 4.89 26.82
N ASP A 401 1.69 6.18 26.58
CA ASP A 401 0.36 6.73 26.91
C ASP A 401 -0.75 6.09 26.03
N VAL A 402 -0.52 5.87 24.73
CA VAL A 402 -1.47 5.20 23.82
C VAL A 402 -1.67 3.74 24.25
N LYS A 403 -0.58 3.06 24.63
CA LYS A 403 -0.57 1.68 25.08
C LYS A 403 -1.48 1.50 26.30
N GLY A 404 -1.25 2.23 27.38
CA GLY A 404 -2.02 2.12 28.61
C GLY A 404 -2.26 0.66 29.01
N SER A 405 -3.51 0.19 28.86
CA SER A 405 -3.91 -1.21 29.06
C SER A 405 -4.40 -1.88 27.76
N ALA A 406 -4.16 -1.30 26.60
CA ALA A 406 -4.76 -1.77 25.34
C ALA A 406 -4.02 -2.97 24.72
N TRP A 407 -2.69 -3.09 24.95
CA TRP A 407 -1.87 -4.24 24.51
C TRP A 407 -0.73 -4.56 25.45
#